data_ea580d44a06bbde26250bd3375433139
#
_entry.id   ea580d44a06bbde26250bd3375433139
#
_cell.length_a   1.000
_cell.length_b   1.000
_cell.length_c   1.000
_cell.angle_alpha   90.00
_cell.angle_beta   90.00
_cell.angle_gamma   90.00
#
_symmetry.space_group_name_H-M   'P 1'
#
loop_
_entity.id
_entity.type
_entity.pdbx_description
1 polymer ?
#
loop_
_entity_poly.entity_id
_entity_poly.type
_entity_poly.pdbx_seq_one_letter_code
_entity_poly.pdbx_strand_id
1 'polypeptide(L)'
;MRVTEVIGIVPAAGKGKRLAPYPLPKEMLPVGYQIIEVNGQSQKRPKVVSQYLIEALAIAGVSRIFIVIGPGKFDIVEYYRNGEDYGIPIAYIFQPEAKGMPYALDLVTPWLKGCETVLMGMPDTIFEPRDAFQRLLSAHQAWEADLTLGLFKTNFPQKFGMIGLDQEYNVIEHIDKPQTTHLKWLWGIACWGPRFMVLMHEVLKALSSTSAERKGREVIFGDIIDAALNAGLRVKGLPFEEGHYIDIGTYEDLKQAILLYI
;
A
#
# COMPACT_ATOMS: atom_id res chain seq x y z
N MET A 1 -28.20 -4.20 7.99
CA MET A 1 -26.98 -4.28 7.18
C MET A 1 -25.85 -4.80 8.06
N ARG A 2 -25.16 -5.88 7.69
CA ARG A 2 -23.91 -6.23 8.38
C ARG A 2 -22.88 -5.14 8.01
N VAL A 3 -22.36 -4.45 8.99
CA VAL A 3 -21.25 -3.50 8.77
C VAL A 3 -20.08 -4.34 8.27
N THR A 4 -19.68 -4.12 7.03
CA THR A 4 -18.50 -4.76 6.47
C THR A 4 -17.29 -4.27 7.25
N GLU A 5 -16.53 -5.18 7.83
CA GLU A 5 -15.34 -4.83 8.58
C GLU A 5 -14.27 -4.31 7.62
N VAL A 6 -13.63 -3.20 7.96
CA VAL A 6 -12.55 -2.60 7.17
C VAL A 6 -11.23 -2.89 7.86
N ILE A 7 -10.27 -3.41 7.13
CA ILE A 7 -8.93 -3.74 7.65
C ILE A 7 -7.84 -3.07 6.83
N GLY A 8 -6.69 -2.82 7.47
CA GLY A 8 -5.47 -2.35 6.82
C GLY A 8 -4.52 -3.51 6.54
N ILE A 9 -3.89 -3.53 5.34
CA ILE A 9 -2.76 -4.42 5.05
C ILE A 9 -1.56 -3.57 4.62
N VAL A 10 -0.41 -3.81 5.26
CA VAL A 10 0.83 -3.07 5.05
C VAL A 10 1.93 -4.05 4.62
N PRO A 11 2.32 -4.09 3.33
CA PRO A 11 3.37 -4.98 2.83
C PRO A 11 4.76 -4.41 3.11
N ALA A 12 5.40 -4.83 4.20
CA ALA A 12 6.72 -4.36 4.64
C ALA A 12 7.84 -5.41 4.47
N ALA A 13 7.63 -6.50 3.71
CA ALA A 13 8.61 -7.58 3.54
C ALA A 13 9.69 -7.31 2.46
N GLY A 14 9.67 -6.16 1.80
CA GLY A 14 10.60 -5.80 0.74
C GLY A 14 12.06 -5.63 1.23
N LYS A 15 13.05 -6.02 0.41
CA LYS A 15 14.48 -6.03 0.77
C LYS A 15 15.16 -4.64 0.81
N GLY A 16 14.53 -3.57 0.31
CA GLY A 16 15.08 -2.21 0.36
C GLY A 16 16.44 -1.99 -0.35
N LYS A 17 16.79 -2.80 -1.34
CA LYS A 17 18.14 -2.85 -1.95
C LYS A 17 18.67 -1.53 -2.50
N ARG A 18 17.80 -0.63 -2.95
CA ARG A 18 18.18 0.66 -3.56
C ARG A 18 18.77 1.67 -2.57
N LEU A 19 18.42 1.50 -1.27
CA LEU A 19 18.95 2.34 -0.17
C LEU A 19 20.07 1.64 0.61
N ALA A 20 20.39 0.39 0.28
CA ALA A 20 21.48 -0.33 0.94
C ALA A 20 22.87 0.26 0.57
N PRO A 21 23.88 0.19 1.49
CA PRO A 21 23.78 -0.40 2.84
C PRO A 21 23.20 0.58 3.86
N TYR A 22 22.05 0.27 4.43
CA TYR A 22 21.43 1.03 5.51
C TYR A 22 21.02 0.07 6.64
N PRO A 23 21.33 0.39 7.91
CA PRO A 23 21.20 -0.56 9.02
C PRO A 23 19.76 -0.82 9.47
N LEU A 24 18.79 0.01 9.04
CA LEU A 24 17.38 -0.11 9.43
C LEU A 24 16.50 -0.43 8.21
N PRO A 25 15.31 -1.00 8.41
CA PRO A 25 14.29 -1.06 7.38
C PRO A 25 13.99 0.33 6.80
N LYS A 26 13.83 0.44 5.47
CA LYS A 26 13.51 1.73 4.83
C LYS A 26 12.21 2.34 5.37
N GLU A 27 11.29 1.52 5.80
CA GLU A 27 10.02 1.88 6.43
C GLU A 27 10.21 2.61 7.77
N MET A 28 11.40 2.47 8.38
CA MET A 28 11.79 3.10 9.64
C MET A 28 12.66 4.37 9.45
N LEU A 29 12.82 4.84 8.21
CA LEU A 29 13.54 6.09 7.94
C LEU A 29 12.83 7.28 8.60
N PRO A 30 13.56 8.13 9.34
CA PRO A 30 12.97 9.31 9.97
C PRO A 30 12.69 10.37 8.90
N VAL A 31 11.41 10.74 8.75
CA VAL A 31 10.95 11.80 7.85
C VAL A 31 9.97 12.69 8.59
N GLY A 32 10.37 13.93 8.85
CA GLY A 32 9.57 14.86 9.63
C GLY A 32 9.58 14.57 11.14
N TYR A 33 8.53 15.03 11.81
CA TYR A 33 8.42 14.92 13.26
C TYR A 33 6.97 14.67 13.69
N GLN A 34 6.83 14.20 14.93
CA GLN A 34 5.58 14.08 15.66
C GLN A 34 5.69 14.82 17.00
N ILE A 35 4.56 15.20 17.56
CA ILE A 35 4.48 15.72 18.93
C ILE A 35 4.02 14.59 19.84
N ILE A 36 4.77 14.31 20.87
CA ILE A 36 4.41 13.33 21.91
C ILE A 36 4.40 13.98 23.27
N GLU A 37 3.58 13.48 24.19
CA GLU A 37 3.56 13.91 25.58
C GLU A 37 4.56 13.06 26.39
N VAL A 38 5.53 13.73 27.01
CA VAL A 38 6.51 13.09 27.90
C VAL A 38 6.48 13.83 29.23
N ASN A 39 6.08 13.16 30.30
CA ASN A 39 5.94 13.73 31.64
C ASN A 39 5.09 15.02 31.68
N GLY A 40 3.99 15.05 30.91
CA GLY A 40 3.09 16.19 30.85
C GLY A 40 3.62 17.38 30.03
N GLN A 41 4.65 17.18 29.24
CA GLN A 41 5.22 18.19 28.34
C GLN A 41 5.22 17.68 26.90
N SER A 42 4.73 18.52 25.98
CA SER A 42 4.78 18.24 24.54
C SER A 42 6.21 18.34 24.03
N GLN A 43 6.68 17.27 23.38
CA GLN A 43 8.02 17.20 22.83
C GLN A 43 8.01 16.79 21.36
N LYS A 44 8.86 17.47 20.57
CA LYS A 44 9.14 17.06 19.17
C LYS A 44 9.99 15.79 19.15
N ARG A 45 9.57 14.80 18.39
CA ARG A 45 10.32 13.57 18.15
C ARG A 45 10.35 13.24 16.66
N PRO A 46 11.39 12.55 16.15
CA PRO A 46 11.39 12.07 14.78
C PRO A 46 10.17 11.20 14.51
N LYS A 47 9.63 11.28 13.31
CA LYS A 47 8.55 10.45 12.80
C LYS A 47 9.09 9.57 11.70
N VAL A 48 8.80 8.27 11.74
CA VAL A 48 9.21 7.33 10.70
C VAL A 48 8.24 7.36 9.53
N VAL A 49 8.73 7.09 8.32
CA VAL A 49 7.92 7.19 7.10
C VAL A 49 6.69 6.31 7.14
N SER A 50 6.79 5.08 7.62
CA SER A 50 5.63 4.16 7.69
C SER A 50 4.52 4.63 8.64
N GLN A 51 4.83 5.52 9.59
CA GLN A 51 3.82 6.04 10.52
C GLN A 51 2.76 6.89 9.81
N TYR A 52 3.11 7.58 8.71
CA TYR A 52 2.14 8.33 7.90
C TYR A 52 1.04 7.43 7.36
N LEU A 53 1.41 6.22 6.91
CA LEU A 53 0.45 5.21 6.45
C LEU A 53 -0.43 4.68 7.59
N ILE A 54 0.17 4.35 8.74
CA ILE A 54 -0.58 3.85 9.92
C ILE A 54 -1.62 4.90 10.38
N GLU A 55 -1.23 6.17 10.45
CA GLU A 55 -2.14 7.27 10.80
C GLU A 55 -3.26 7.46 9.76
N ALA A 56 -2.95 7.35 8.46
CA ALA A 56 -3.95 7.45 7.40
C ALA A 56 -4.97 6.29 7.45
N LEU A 57 -4.52 5.07 7.77
CA LEU A 57 -5.40 3.93 8.02
C LEU A 57 -6.27 4.15 9.28
N ALA A 58 -5.70 4.75 10.34
CA ALA A 58 -6.44 5.13 11.55
C ALA A 58 -7.58 6.11 11.23
N ILE A 59 -7.27 7.17 10.48
CA ILE A 59 -8.27 8.16 10.03
C ILE A 59 -9.39 7.50 9.22
N ALA A 60 -9.09 6.48 8.42
CA ALA A 60 -10.09 5.73 7.67
C ALA A 60 -10.94 4.79 8.53
N GLY A 61 -10.61 4.61 9.80
CA GLY A 61 -11.38 3.82 10.76
C GLY A 61 -11.24 2.31 10.56
N VAL A 62 -10.05 1.83 10.16
CA VAL A 62 -9.81 0.37 10.08
C VAL A 62 -9.92 -0.25 11.47
N SER A 63 -10.46 -1.47 11.56
CA SER A 63 -10.63 -2.19 12.81
C SER A 63 -9.35 -2.84 13.32
N ARG A 64 -8.43 -3.16 12.43
CA ARG A 64 -7.11 -3.74 12.69
C ARG A 64 -6.19 -3.58 11.48
N ILE A 65 -4.88 -3.70 11.72
CA ILE A 65 -3.86 -3.67 10.68
C ILE A 65 -3.06 -4.98 10.71
N PHE A 66 -2.83 -5.57 9.53
CA PHE A 66 -1.85 -6.63 9.33
C PHE A 66 -0.61 -6.04 8.66
N ILE A 67 0.55 -6.13 9.32
CA ILE A 67 1.83 -5.75 8.75
C ILE A 67 2.55 -7.03 8.32
N VAL A 68 2.82 -7.18 7.02
CA VAL A 68 3.58 -8.32 6.49
C VAL A 68 5.05 -7.96 6.50
N ILE A 69 5.83 -8.64 7.32
CA ILE A 69 7.27 -8.40 7.50
C ILE A 69 8.09 -9.55 6.91
N GLY A 70 9.33 -9.26 6.55
CA GLY A 70 10.30 -10.26 6.10
C GLY A 70 11.53 -10.35 7.02
N PRO A 71 12.53 -11.16 6.67
CA PRO A 71 13.78 -11.23 7.41
C PRO A 71 14.45 -9.85 7.56
N GLY A 72 14.93 -9.54 8.77
CA GLY A 72 15.58 -8.27 9.09
C GLY A 72 14.63 -7.09 9.26
N LYS A 73 13.33 -7.32 9.52
CA LYS A 73 12.30 -6.29 9.69
C LYS A 73 11.69 -6.24 11.10
N PHE A 74 12.34 -6.86 12.09
CA PHE A 74 11.81 -6.91 13.45
C PHE A 74 11.77 -5.55 14.16
N ASP A 75 12.61 -4.57 13.74
CA ASP A 75 12.52 -3.18 14.21
C ASP A 75 11.11 -2.59 14.03
N ILE A 76 10.38 -3.01 12.99
CA ILE A 76 8.99 -2.61 12.76
C ILE A 76 8.08 -3.14 13.88
N VAL A 77 8.31 -4.39 14.32
CA VAL A 77 7.55 -5.01 15.41
C VAL A 77 7.84 -4.30 16.73
N GLU A 78 9.11 -4.02 17.02
CA GLU A 78 9.52 -3.32 18.24
C GLU A 78 8.96 -1.89 18.29
N TYR A 79 8.90 -1.20 17.16
CA TYR A 79 8.39 0.16 17.07
C TYR A 79 6.88 0.26 17.24
N TYR A 80 6.11 -0.55 16.50
CA TYR A 80 4.64 -0.46 16.51
C TYR A 80 4.00 -1.35 17.59
N ARG A 81 4.72 -2.34 18.13
CA ARG A 81 4.22 -3.28 19.14
C ARG A 81 2.86 -3.86 18.75
N ASN A 82 1.87 -3.78 19.62
CA ASN A 82 0.48 -4.23 19.37
C ASN A 82 -0.44 -3.13 18.80
N GLY A 83 0.09 -1.92 18.54
CA GLY A 83 -0.66 -0.80 17.97
C GLY A 83 -1.41 0.08 18.96
N GLU A 84 -1.26 -0.15 20.28
CA GLU A 84 -1.94 0.63 21.34
C GLU A 84 -1.69 2.14 21.21
N ASP A 85 -0.46 2.55 20.89
CA ASP A 85 -0.08 3.96 20.73
C ASP A 85 -0.81 4.64 19.57
N TYR A 86 -1.39 3.86 18.65
CA TYR A 86 -2.14 4.33 17.49
C TYR A 86 -3.64 4.08 17.62
N GLY A 87 -4.09 3.46 18.71
CA GLY A 87 -5.49 3.11 18.94
C GLY A 87 -6.04 2.04 18.02
N ILE A 88 -5.16 1.26 17.34
CA ILE A 88 -5.55 0.23 16.39
C ILE A 88 -4.75 -1.04 16.67
N PRO A 89 -5.41 -2.20 16.83
CA PRO A 89 -4.71 -3.48 16.95
C PRO A 89 -3.85 -3.77 15.72
N ILE A 90 -2.59 -4.14 15.94
CA ILE A 90 -1.65 -4.51 14.87
C ILE A 90 -1.24 -5.98 15.07
N ALA A 91 -1.34 -6.76 14.00
CA ALA A 91 -0.84 -8.12 13.92
C ALA A 91 0.24 -8.23 12.84
N TYR A 92 1.20 -9.13 13.03
CA TYR A 92 2.32 -9.32 12.10
C TYR A 92 2.24 -10.69 11.45
N ILE A 93 2.49 -10.71 10.13
CA ILE A 93 2.58 -11.93 9.34
C ILE A 93 3.98 -12.01 8.75
N PHE A 94 4.65 -13.14 8.92
CA PHE A 94 6.02 -13.31 8.46
C PHE A 94 6.06 -13.92 7.06
N GLN A 95 6.69 -13.22 6.10
CA GLN A 95 7.00 -13.71 4.76
C GLN A 95 8.48 -14.13 4.72
N PRO A 96 8.82 -15.43 4.74
CA PRO A 96 10.21 -15.87 4.83
C PRO A 96 11.02 -15.59 3.55
N GLU A 97 10.35 -15.55 2.40
CA GLU A 97 10.95 -15.30 1.09
C GLU A 97 10.20 -14.17 0.37
N ALA A 98 10.95 -13.18 -0.11
CA ALA A 98 10.39 -12.08 -0.90
C ALA A 98 10.04 -12.59 -2.32
N LYS A 99 8.77 -12.96 -2.53
CA LYS A 99 8.21 -13.42 -3.82
C LYS A 99 7.43 -12.34 -4.58
N GLY A 100 7.43 -11.13 -4.07
CA GLY A 100 6.65 -10.01 -4.59
C GLY A 100 5.53 -9.58 -3.64
N MET A 101 5.06 -8.35 -3.86
CA MET A 101 4.03 -7.74 -3.01
C MET A 101 2.71 -8.52 -3.02
N PRO A 102 2.16 -9.03 -4.13
CA PRO A 102 0.91 -9.80 -4.12
C PRO A 102 0.97 -11.02 -3.22
N TYR A 103 2.10 -11.74 -3.17
CA TYR A 103 2.26 -12.87 -2.26
C TYR A 103 2.28 -12.44 -0.79
N ALA A 104 2.84 -11.25 -0.47
CA ALA A 104 2.76 -10.70 0.88
C ALA A 104 1.31 -10.40 1.28
N LEU A 105 0.53 -9.81 0.38
CA LEU A 105 -0.88 -9.49 0.61
C LEU A 105 -1.72 -10.77 0.79
N ASP A 106 -1.47 -11.80 -0.02
CA ASP A 106 -2.21 -13.06 0.03
C ASP A 106 -1.95 -13.87 1.31
N LEU A 107 -0.79 -13.71 1.96
CA LEU A 107 -0.51 -14.32 3.27
C LEU A 107 -1.50 -13.89 4.36
N VAL A 108 -2.19 -12.77 4.19
CA VAL A 108 -3.21 -12.29 5.13
C VAL A 108 -4.54 -13.04 4.93
N THR A 109 -4.81 -13.58 3.74
CA THR A 109 -6.10 -14.21 3.37
C THR A 109 -6.60 -15.25 4.37
N PRO A 110 -5.77 -16.17 4.93
CA PRO A 110 -6.24 -17.16 5.92
C PRO A 110 -6.76 -16.55 7.24
N TRP A 111 -6.42 -15.30 7.51
CA TRP A 111 -6.81 -14.57 8.74
C TRP A 111 -8.07 -13.74 8.58
N LEU A 112 -8.64 -13.75 7.36
CA LEU A 112 -9.84 -13.00 7.01
C LEU A 112 -11.06 -13.91 6.99
N LYS A 113 -12.22 -13.34 7.32
CA LYS A 113 -13.51 -14.05 7.27
C LYS A 113 -14.12 -14.08 5.86
N GLY A 114 -13.45 -13.46 4.88
CA GLY A 114 -13.87 -13.40 3.49
C GLY A 114 -15.03 -12.42 3.20
N CYS A 115 -15.28 -11.49 4.12
CA CYS A 115 -16.31 -10.45 3.95
C CYS A 115 -15.79 -9.04 4.23
N GLU A 116 -14.49 -8.92 4.48
CA GLU A 116 -13.85 -7.65 4.81
C GLU A 116 -13.59 -6.80 3.56
N THR A 117 -13.56 -5.47 3.78
CA THR A 117 -12.97 -4.53 2.83
C THR A 117 -11.53 -4.24 3.27
N VAL A 118 -10.60 -4.31 2.34
CA VAL A 118 -9.17 -4.09 2.60
C VAL A 118 -8.75 -2.73 2.11
N LEU A 119 -8.00 -1.99 2.93
CA LEU A 119 -7.24 -0.81 2.55
C LEU A 119 -5.75 -1.15 2.56
N MET A 120 -5.03 -0.80 1.51
CA MET A 120 -3.60 -1.08 1.36
C MET A 120 -2.83 0.13 0.86
N GLY A 121 -1.67 0.36 1.45
CA GLY A 121 -0.67 1.32 0.99
C GLY A 121 0.74 0.80 1.25
N MET A 122 1.73 1.42 0.61
CA MET A 122 3.13 1.08 0.80
C MET A 122 3.71 1.82 2.00
N PRO A 123 4.44 1.13 2.91
CA PRO A 123 4.95 1.73 4.15
C PRO A 123 6.15 2.66 3.98
N ASP A 124 6.69 2.74 2.79
CA ASP A 124 7.81 3.63 2.41
C ASP A 124 7.34 4.85 1.61
N THR A 125 6.06 5.21 1.71
CA THR A 125 5.47 6.32 0.96
C THR A 125 4.76 7.31 1.88
N ILE A 126 4.71 8.56 1.42
CA ILE A 126 3.92 9.62 2.05
C ILE A 126 2.99 10.19 0.96
N PHE A 127 1.73 10.38 1.29
CA PHE A 127 0.75 10.94 0.37
C PHE A 127 -0.18 11.94 1.07
N GLU A 128 -0.70 12.85 0.31
CA GLU A 128 -1.76 13.78 0.70
C GLU A 128 -2.91 13.69 -0.32
N PRO A 129 -4.16 13.91 0.11
CA PRO A 129 -4.58 14.35 1.44
C PRO A 129 -4.54 13.20 2.47
N ARG A 130 -4.46 13.53 3.76
CA ARG A 130 -4.40 12.54 4.86
C ARG A 130 -5.65 11.67 4.98
N ASP A 131 -6.79 12.18 4.52
CA ASP A 131 -8.08 11.46 4.47
C ASP A 131 -8.26 10.65 3.17
N ALA A 132 -7.20 10.46 2.39
CA ALA A 132 -7.27 9.76 1.10
C ALA A 132 -7.90 8.37 1.20
N PHE A 133 -7.56 7.58 2.22
CA PHE A 133 -8.20 6.27 2.44
C PHE A 133 -9.68 6.36 2.78
N GLN A 134 -10.09 7.34 3.56
CA GLN A 134 -11.50 7.53 3.89
C GLN A 134 -12.32 7.87 2.65
N ARG A 135 -11.78 8.75 1.78
CA ARG A 135 -12.39 9.07 0.48
C ARG A 135 -12.39 7.86 -0.45
N LEU A 136 -11.29 7.11 -0.50
CA LEU A 136 -11.17 5.91 -1.32
C LEU A 136 -12.20 4.84 -0.91
N LEU A 137 -12.35 4.60 0.41
CA LEU A 137 -13.35 3.67 0.94
C LEU A 137 -14.77 4.10 0.59
N SER A 138 -15.08 5.38 0.76
CA SER A 138 -16.41 5.93 0.41
C SER A 138 -16.72 5.77 -1.08
N ALA A 139 -15.76 6.05 -1.95
CA ALA A 139 -15.89 5.87 -3.39
C ALA A 139 -16.03 4.39 -3.77
N HIS A 140 -15.24 3.50 -3.16
CA HIS A 140 -15.30 2.06 -3.36
C HIS A 140 -16.70 1.51 -3.06
N GLN A 141 -17.27 1.92 -1.94
CA GLN A 141 -18.63 1.52 -1.54
C GLN A 141 -19.70 2.10 -2.46
N ALA A 142 -19.60 3.38 -2.82
CA ALA A 142 -20.57 4.06 -3.70
C ALA A 142 -20.58 3.47 -5.11
N TRP A 143 -19.43 3.05 -5.61
CA TRP A 143 -19.30 2.42 -6.94
C TRP A 143 -19.55 0.91 -6.93
N GLU A 144 -19.70 0.31 -5.75
CA GLU A 144 -19.77 -1.14 -5.57
C GLU A 144 -18.63 -1.85 -6.34
N ALA A 145 -17.43 -1.28 -6.26
CA ALA A 145 -16.27 -1.75 -6.99
C ALA A 145 -15.69 -3.03 -6.37
N ASP A 146 -15.03 -3.85 -7.17
CA ASP A 146 -14.26 -5.00 -6.68
C ASP A 146 -12.86 -4.56 -6.25
N LEU A 147 -12.28 -3.58 -6.98
CA LEU A 147 -11.00 -2.90 -6.70
C LEU A 147 -11.16 -1.40 -6.98
N THR A 148 -10.67 -0.57 -6.08
CA THR A 148 -10.54 0.88 -6.30
C THR A 148 -9.11 1.31 -6.02
N LEU A 149 -8.50 2.00 -6.99
CA LEU A 149 -7.14 2.53 -6.89
C LEU A 149 -7.19 4.03 -6.56
N GLY A 150 -6.44 4.48 -5.57
CA GLY A 150 -6.21 5.90 -5.32
C GLY A 150 -5.08 6.40 -6.20
N LEU A 151 -5.36 7.43 -6.98
CA LEU A 151 -4.52 7.87 -8.07
C LEU A 151 -3.95 9.26 -7.81
N PHE A 152 -2.65 9.42 -8.08
CA PHE A 152 -1.92 10.67 -7.91
C PHE A 152 -1.20 11.06 -9.20
N LYS A 153 -0.98 12.36 -9.41
CA LYS A 153 -0.20 12.83 -10.57
C LYS A 153 1.29 12.56 -10.38
N THR A 154 1.99 12.25 -11.46
CA THR A 154 3.43 12.12 -11.45
C THR A 154 4.05 12.61 -12.76
N ASN A 155 5.27 13.17 -12.65
CA ASN A 155 6.14 13.48 -13.78
C ASN A 155 7.22 12.40 -14.00
N PHE A 156 7.18 11.29 -13.21
CA PHE A 156 8.16 10.22 -13.22
C PHE A 156 7.50 8.86 -13.46
N PRO A 157 6.84 8.65 -14.63
CA PRO A 157 6.08 7.43 -14.89
C PRO A 157 6.94 6.16 -14.82
N GLN A 158 8.24 6.26 -15.10
CA GLN A 158 9.19 5.14 -15.04
C GLN A 158 9.40 4.57 -13.62
N LYS A 159 8.87 5.23 -12.59
CA LYS A 159 8.92 4.73 -11.20
C LYS A 159 7.68 3.94 -10.79
N PHE A 160 6.54 4.10 -11.49
CA PHE A 160 5.22 3.70 -11.00
C PHE A 160 4.39 2.91 -12.00
N GLY A 161 3.44 2.13 -11.50
CA GLY A 161 2.35 1.60 -12.30
C GLY A 161 1.39 2.74 -12.67
N MET A 162 1.22 2.95 -13.97
CA MET A 162 0.42 4.05 -14.53
C MET A 162 -0.97 3.55 -14.91
N ILE A 163 -1.99 4.37 -14.70
CA ILE A 163 -3.40 4.02 -14.87
C ILE A 163 -4.08 4.98 -15.85
N GLY A 164 -4.80 4.40 -16.81
CA GLY A 164 -5.74 5.07 -17.70
C GLY A 164 -7.18 4.93 -17.22
N LEU A 165 -7.95 6.01 -17.30
CA LEU A 165 -9.35 6.05 -16.90
C LEU A 165 -10.23 6.47 -18.07
N ASP A 166 -11.47 5.95 -18.09
CA ASP A 166 -12.56 6.53 -18.88
C ASP A 166 -13.26 7.68 -18.12
N GLN A 167 -14.32 8.24 -18.72
CA GLN A 167 -15.09 9.34 -18.16
C GLN A 167 -15.88 8.95 -16.89
N GLU A 168 -16.13 7.66 -16.69
CA GLU A 168 -16.84 7.10 -15.54
C GLU A 168 -15.92 6.57 -14.44
N TYR A 169 -14.61 6.92 -14.54
CA TYR A 169 -13.57 6.45 -13.61
C TYR A 169 -13.33 4.92 -13.65
N ASN A 170 -13.73 4.20 -14.71
CA ASN A 170 -13.29 2.83 -14.89
C ASN A 170 -11.82 2.81 -15.30
N VAL A 171 -11.07 1.89 -14.72
CA VAL A 171 -9.70 1.61 -15.15
C VAL A 171 -9.78 0.85 -16.48
N ILE A 172 -9.21 1.44 -17.52
CA ILE A 172 -9.21 0.88 -18.89
C ILE A 172 -7.80 0.48 -19.36
N GLU A 173 -6.77 0.95 -18.67
CA GLU A 173 -5.38 0.70 -19.04
C GLU A 173 -4.49 0.71 -17.80
N HIS A 174 -3.54 -0.24 -17.75
CA HIS A 174 -2.44 -0.26 -16.80
C HIS A 174 -1.12 -0.49 -17.53
N ILE A 175 -0.10 0.32 -17.22
CA ILE A 175 1.26 0.16 -17.76
C ILE A 175 2.26 0.26 -16.61
N ASP A 176 3.03 -0.81 -16.37
CA ASP A 176 4.04 -0.80 -15.31
C ASP A 176 5.31 -0.09 -15.76
N LYS A 177 5.68 0.98 -15.06
CA LYS A 177 6.95 1.73 -15.17
C LYS A 177 7.37 2.06 -16.61
N PRO A 178 6.50 2.65 -17.43
CA PRO A 178 6.83 3.01 -18.80
C PRO A 178 7.91 4.09 -18.83
N GLN A 179 8.84 4.00 -19.77
CA GLN A 179 9.84 5.06 -19.97
C GLN A 179 9.18 6.38 -20.41
N THR A 180 8.17 6.27 -21.25
CA THR A 180 7.30 7.37 -21.71
C THR A 180 5.86 6.90 -21.76
N THR A 181 4.90 7.77 -21.48
CA THR A 181 3.47 7.45 -21.54
C THR A 181 2.62 8.69 -21.70
N HIS A 182 1.41 8.53 -22.22
CA HIS A 182 0.35 9.54 -22.24
C HIS A 182 -0.44 9.58 -20.92
N LEU A 183 -0.26 8.56 -20.07
CA LEU A 183 -0.95 8.44 -18.77
C LEU A 183 -0.32 9.39 -17.75
N LYS A 184 -1.16 10.02 -16.95
CA LYS A 184 -0.74 11.00 -15.93
C LYS A 184 -0.90 10.52 -14.50
N TRP A 185 -1.59 9.38 -14.30
CA TRP A 185 -1.94 8.87 -12.99
C TRP A 185 -1.09 7.68 -12.59
N LEU A 186 -0.36 7.79 -11.49
CA LEU A 186 0.16 6.63 -10.77
C LEU A 186 -0.90 6.09 -9.82
N TRP A 187 -0.92 4.80 -9.53
CA TRP A 187 -1.66 4.25 -8.40
C TRP A 187 -0.75 4.20 -7.16
N GLY A 188 -1.24 4.69 -6.02
CA GLY A 188 -0.45 4.76 -4.77
C GLY A 188 -1.06 3.98 -3.62
N ILE A 189 -2.38 3.92 -3.54
CA ILE A 189 -3.14 3.22 -2.51
C ILE A 189 -4.28 2.43 -3.16
N ALA A 190 -4.76 1.40 -2.47
CA ALA A 190 -5.83 0.55 -3.01
C ALA A 190 -6.87 0.17 -1.95
N CYS A 191 -8.10 -0.04 -2.40
CA CYS A 191 -9.22 -0.58 -1.64
C CYS A 191 -9.86 -1.72 -2.42
N TRP A 192 -10.10 -2.86 -1.79
CA TRP A 192 -10.77 -3.97 -2.46
C TRP A 192 -11.67 -4.78 -1.56
N GLY A 193 -12.64 -5.47 -2.19
CA GLY A 193 -13.56 -6.40 -1.55
C GLY A 193 -13.16 -7.86 -1.75
N PRO A 194 -14.02 -8.78 -1.26
CA PRO A 194 -13.76 -10.23 -1.29
C PRO A 194 -13.52 -10.81 -2.68
N ARG A 195 -14.20 -10.32 -3.72
CA ARG A 195 -14.05 -10.86 -5.09
C ARG A 195 -12.64 -10.66 -5.64
N PHE A 196 -12.06 -9.48 -5.42
CA PHE A 196 -10.67 -9.23 -5.83
C PHE A 196 -9.67 -10.06 -5.01
N MET A 197 -9.96 -10.27 -3.72
CA MET A 197 -9.12 -11.10 -2.85
C MET A 197 -9.09 -12.56 -3.34
N VAL A 198 -10.24 -13.14 -3.68
CA VAL A 198 -10.33 -14.49 -4.24
C VAL A 198 -9.58 -14.59 -5.56
N LEU A 199 -9.78 -13.62 -6.46
CA LEU A 199 -9.06 -13.58 -7.74
C LEU A 199 -7.53 -13.55 -7.53
N MET A 200 -7.04 -12.68 -6.65
CA MET A 200 -5.60 -12.58 -6.36
C MET A 200 -5.04 -13.92 -5.87
N HIS A 201 -5.75 -14.57 -4.92
CA HIS A 201 -5.35 -15.90 -4.42
C HIS A 201 -5.29 -16.95 -5.54
N GLU A 202 -6.30 -17.03 -6.39
CA GLU A 202 -6.35 -17.99 -7.50
C GLU A 202 -5.25 -17.74 -8.53
N VAL A 203 -4.99 -16.48 -8.90
CA VAL A 203 -3.91 -16.11 -9.80
C VAL A 203 -2.55 -16.52 -9.24
N LEU A 204 -2.28 -16.23 -7.98
CA LEU A 204 -1.02 -16.57 -7.33
C LEU A 204 -0.83 -18.09 -7.19
N LYS A 205 -1.90 -18.82 -6.88
CA LYS A 205 -1.90 -20.28 -6.82
C LYS A 205 -1.60 -20.90 -8.20
N ALA A 206 -2.23 -20.40 -9.26
CA ALA A 206 -1.96 -20.85 -10.62
C ALA A 206 -0.51 -20.59 -11.04
N LEU A 207 0.06 -19.43 -10.67
CA LEU A 207 1.45 -19.09 -10.95
C LEU A 207 2.45 -19.96 -10.18
N SER A 208 2.11 -20.39 -8.97
CA SER A 208 2.94 -21.26 -8.14
C SER A 208 2.90 -22.73 -8.60
N SER A 209 1.79 -23.17 -9.21
CA SER A 209 1.60 -24.55 -9.68
C SER A 209 2.18 -24.82 -11.07
N THR A 210 2.32 -23.80 -11.89
CA THR A 210 3.01 -23.90 -13.17
C THR A 210 4.51 -23.81 -12.95
N SER A 211 5.24 -24.92 -13.08
CA SER A 211 6.70 -24.98 -13.23
C SER A 211 7.21 -24.27 -14.50
N ALA A 212 6.34 -23.60 -15.21
CA ALA A 212 6.64 -22.68 -16.27
C ALA A 212 7.29 -21.45 -15.62
N GLU A 213 8.58 -21.61 -15.39
CA GLU A 213 9.57 -20.60 -15.20
C GLU A 213 9.11 -19.24 -15.76
N ARG A 214 8.50 -18.42 -14.90
CA ARG A 214 8.60 -16.99 -15.12
C ARG A 214 10.07 -16.67 -14.96
N LYS A 215 10.81 -16.68 -16.06
CA LYS A 215 12.19 -16.25 -16.21
C LYS A 215 12.53 -15.11 -15.24
N GLY A 216 12.73 -15.40 -13.94
CA GLY A 216 13.22 -14.49 -12.91
C GLY A 216 12.46 -13.19 -12.65
N ARG A 217 11.26 -12.95 -13.22
CA ARG A 217 10.49 -11.73 -12.96
C ARG A 217 9.63 -11.89 -11.71
N GLU A 218 9.76 -10.95 -10.78
CA GLU A 218 8.89 -10.81 -9.59
C GLU A 218 7.43 -10.51 -10.01
N VAL A 219 6.46 -11.15 -9.34
CA VAL A 219 5.04 -10.83 -9.54
C VAL A 219 4.75 -9.49 -8.87
N ILE A 220 4.20 -8.56 -9.64
CA ILE A 220 3.85 -7.23 -9.16
C ILE A 220 2.33 -7.06 -9.01
N PHE A 221 1.89 -6.07 -8.26
CA PHE A 221 0.45 -5.82 -8.07
C PHE A 221 -0.26 -5.44 -9.38
N GLY A 222 0.47 -4.84 -10.31
CA GLY A 222 -0.02 -4.59 -11.66
C GLY A 222 -0.46 -5.86 -12.41
N ASP A 223 0.23 -6.99 -12.23
CA ASP A 223 -0.19 -8.28 -12.82
C ASP A 223 -1.58 -8.71 -12.32
N ILE A 224 -1.91 -8.37 -11.06
CA ILE A 224 -3.22 -8.68 -10.47
C ILE A 224 -4.28 -7.67 -10.93
N ILE A 225 -3.91 -6.40 -11.14
CA ILE A 225 -4.80 -5.40 -11.76
C ILE A 225 -5.18 -5.88 -13.17
N ASP A 226 -4.21 -6.28 -13.98
CA ASP A 226 -4.44 -6.77 -15.34
C ASP A 226 -5.32 -8.04 -15.35
N ALA A 227 -5.08 -8.95 -14.40
CA ALA A 227 -5.92 -10.14 -14.24
C ALA A 227 -7.36 -9.77 -13.84
N ALA A 228 -7.56 -8.76 -13.00
CA ALA A 228 -8.88 -8.29 -12.58
C ALA A 228 -9.65 -7.67 -13.75
N LEU A 229 -8.99 -6.86 -14.57
CA LEU A 229 -9.58 -6.30 -15.79
C LEU A 229 -9.98 -7.40 -16.76
N ASN A 230 -9.10 -8.37 -17.01
CA ASN A 230 -9.37 -9.51 -17.89
C ASN A 230 -10.49 -10.43 -17.38
N ALA A 231 -10.65 -10.55 -16.07
CA ALA A 231 -11.74 -11.31 -15.44
C ALA A 231 -13.08 -10.54 -15.38
N GLY A 232 -13.11 -9.30 -15.88
CA GLY A 232 -14.31 -8.46 -15.87
C GLY A 232 -14.73 -7.97 -14.48
N LEU A 233 -13.79 -7.87 -13.53
CA LEU A 233 -14.05 -7.23 -12.25
C LEU A 233 -14.24 -5.72 -12.46
N ARG A 234 -15.07 -5.12 -11.58
CA ARG A 234 -15.27 -3.67 -11.57
C ARG A 234 -14.07 -2.99 -10.92
N VAL A 235 -13.13 -2.52 -11.74
CA VAL A 235 -11.93 -1.81 -11.31
C VAL A 235 -12.11 -0.32 -11.55
N LYS A 236 -12.03 0.48 -10.49
CA LYS A 236 -12.22 1.94 -10.52
C LYS A 236 -10.95 2.67 -10.07
N GLY A 237 -10.80 3.92 -10.49
CA GLY A 237 -9.73 4.80 -10.04
C GLY A 237 -10.28 6.10 -9.47
N LEU A 238 -9.84 6.48 -8.28
CA LEU A 238 -10.18 7.75 -7.65
C LEU A 238 -9.01 8.73 -7.79
N PRO A 239 -9.09 9.75 -8.68
CA PRO A 239 -8.05 10.76 -8.80
C PRO A 239 -8.04 11.72 -7.61
N PHE A 240 -6.86 11.93 -7.03
CA PHE A 240 -6.57 13.01 -6.09
C PHE A 240 -5.88 14.14 -6.87
N GLU A 241 -6.66 15.01 -7.50
CA GLU A 241 -6.17 16.04 -8.46
C GLU A 241 -5.12 16.97 -7.84
N GLU A 242 -5.33 17.40 -6.59
CA GLU A 242 -4.41 18.24 -5.82
C GLU A 242 -3.53 17.43 -4.86
N GLY A 243 -3.65 16.10 -4.91
CA GLY A 243 -2.87 15.21 -4.06
C GLY A 243 -1.43 15.06 -4.56
N HIS A 244 -0.55 14.71 -3.64
CA HIS A 244 0.82 14.33 -3.98
C HIS A 244 1.19 12.99 -3.33
N TYR A 245 2.19 12.34 -3.94
CA TYR A 245 2.66 11.02 -3.54
C TYR A 245 4.18 10.96 -3.65
N ILE A 246 4.84 10.58 -2.57
CA ILE A 246 6.29 10.47 -2.49
C ILE A 246 6.65 9.02 -2.13
N ASP A 247 7.35 8.32 -3.03
CA ASP A 247 7.96 7.00 -2.77
C ASP A 247 9.40 7.20 -2.33
N ILE A 248 9.73 6.75 -1.12
CA ILE A 248 11.10 6.85 -0.58
C ILE A 248 11.89 5.61 -1.00
N GLY A 249 12.24 5.58 -2.27
CA GLY A 249 12.96 4.46 -2.88
C GLY A 249 14.44 4.70 -3.13
N THR A 250 14.89 5.97 -3.19
CA THR A 250 16.28 6.38 -3.44
C THR A 250 16.72 7.43 -2.44
N TYR A 251 18.02 7.76 -2.44
CA TYR A 251 18.57 8.86 -1.62
C TYR A 251 17.93 10.21 -1.99
N GLU A 252 17.74 10.48 -3.28
CA GLU A 252 17.13 11.71 -3.78
C GLU A 252 15.68 11.86 -3.30
N ASP A 253 14.91 10.77 -3.33
CA ASP A 253 13.53 10.74 -2.83
C ASP A 253 13.49 11.01 -1.31
N LEU A 254 14.41 10.39 -0.54
CA LEU A 254 14.54 10.62 0.90
C LEU A 254 14.89 12.08 1.19
N LYS A 255 15.86 12.65 0.47
CA LYS A 255 16.25 14.06 0.62
C LYS A 255 15.07 14.99 0.36
N GLN A 256 14.31 14.74 -0.71
CA GLN A 256 13.11 15.51 -1.03
C GLN A 256 12.05 15.40 0.07
N ALA A 257 11.77 14.20 0.56
CA ALA A 257 10.81 13.98 1.64
C ALA A 257 11.23 14.72 2.92
N ILE A 258 12.51 14.64 3.31
CA ILE A 258 13.04 15.36 4.46
C ILE A 258 12.81 16.88 4.31
N LEU A 259 13.13 17.47 3.16
CA LEU A 259 12.97 18.91 2.93
C LEU A 259 11.51 19.38 2.98
N LEU A 260 10.55 18.52 2.65
CA LEU A 260 9.12 18.86 2.64
C LEU A 260 8.45 18.68 4.01
N TYR A 261 8.99 17.83 4.89
CA TYR A 261 8.34 17.46 6.15
C TYR A 261 9.10 17.88 7.43
N ILE A 262 10.18 18.66 7.30
CA ILE A 262 10.92 19.24 8.45
C ILE A 262 10.26 20.47 9.04
#